data_46f40e454521845c890cf4bb92830b38
#
_entry.id   46f40e454521845c890cf4bb92830b38
#
_cell.length_a   1.000
_cell.length_b   1.000
_cell.length_c   1.000
_cell.angle_alpha   90.00
_cell.angle_beta   90.00
_cell.angle_gamma   90.00
#
_symmetry.space_group_name_H-M   'P 1'
#
loop_
_entity.id
_entity.type
_entity.pdbx_description
1 polymer ?
#
loop_
_entity_poly.entity_id
_entity_poly.type
_entity_poly.pdbx_seq_one_letter_code
_entity_poly.pdbx_strand_id
1 'polypeptide(L)'
;MRKIQLLIILGLLLGFSSINPFYASATDVWVYSEYFYGSSINYYVDTNYIGGFKTSDIYAIVKGVYPMMTTIRRYSFGFDTGNWYYKMFDGNKVISGKVSDSYEASQVLKVVLEKQEHKY
;
A
#
# COMPACT_ATOMS: atom_id res chain seq x y z
N MET A 1 28.11 28.93 -6.81
CA MET A 1 26.77 29.50 -6.95
C MET A 1 25.79 28.59 -7.68
N ARG A 2 26.19 27.99 -8.79
CA ARG A 2 25.30 27.05 -9.50
C ARG A 2 24.89 25.87 -8.64
N LYS A 3 25.79 25.35 -7.81
CA LYS A 3 25.51 24.23 -6.90
C LYS A 3 24.49 24.59 -5.83
N ILE A 4 24.52 25.84 -5.35
CA ILE A 4 23.59 26.33 -4.34
C ILE A 4 22.19 26.47 -4.92
N GLN A 5 22.09 27.00 -6.16
CA GLN A 5 20.79 27.12 -6.83
C GLN A 5 20.18 25.77 -7.14
N LEU A 6 20.99 24.80 -7.54
CA LEU A 6 20.52 23.44 -7.80
C LEU A 6 20.00 22.78 -6.52
N LEU A 7 20.70 22.97 -5.41
CA LEU A 7 20.30 22.45 -4.10
C LEU A 7 18.98 23.07 -3.62
N ILE A 8 18.78 24.35 -3.87
CA ILE A 8 17.53 25.03 -3.50
C ILE A 8 16.36 24.47 -4.32
N ILE A 9 16.55 24.26 -5.62
CA ILE A 9 15.52 23.69 -6.49
C ILE A 9 15.18 22.25 -6.04
N LEU A 10 16.20 21.44 -5.77
CA LEU A 10 16.00 20.08 -5.28
C LEU A 10 15.29 20.08 -3.91
N GLY A 11 15.67 20.98 -3.02
CA GLY A 11 15.05 21.14 -1.73
C GLY A 11 13.57 21.54 -1.83
N LEU A 12 13.23 22.40 -2.77
CA LEU A 12 11.83 22.78 -3.02
C LEU A 12 11.01 21.60 -3.55
N LEU A 13 11.55 20.81 -4.47
CA LEU A 13 10.87 19.63 -4.99
C LEU A 13 10.65 18.58 -3.90
N LEU A 14 11.64 18.33 -3.07
CA LEU A 14 11.53 17.41 -1.94
C LEU A 14 10.60 17.96 -0.86
N GLY A 15 10.60 19.28 -0.66
CA GLY A 15 9.71 19.96 0.27
C GLY A 15 8.25 19.80 -0.11
N PHE A 16 7.93 19.89 -1.40
CA PHE A 16 6.56 19.65 -1.87
C PHE A 16 6.11 18.21 -1.60
N SER A 17 6.96 17.23 -1.82
CA SER A 17 6.64 15.84 -1.54
C SER A 17 6.43 15.57 -0.05
N SER A 18 7.20 16.21 0.82
CA SER A 18 7.08 16.02 2.26
C SER A 18 5.94 16.82 2.89
N ILE A 19 5.53 17.93 2.28
CA ILE A 19 4.43 18.78 2.78
C ILE A 19 3.07 18.12 2.50
N ASN A 20 2.97 17.29 1.48
CA ASN A 20 1.70 16.68 1.11
C ASN A 20 1.67 15.20 1.51
N PRO A 21 1.16 14.88 2.75
CA PRO A 21 1.10 13.50 3.23
C PRO A 21 0.08 12.64 2.48
N PHE A 22 -0.74 13.22 1.60
CA PHE A 22 -1.78 12.52 0.88
C PHE A 22 -1.29 11.88 -0.42
N TYR A 23 -0.07 12.16 -0.84
CA TYR A 23 0.50 11.54 -2.03
C TYR A 23 1.23 10.25 -1.66
N ALA A 24 1.19 9.30 -2.60
CA ALA A 24 1.96 8.08 -2.48
C ALA A 24 3.46 8.40 -2.49
N SER A 25 4.23 7.70 -1.68
CA SER A 25 5.68 7.82 -1.66
C SER A 25 6.33 6.92 -2.72
N ALA A 26 7.65 7.09 -2.95
CA ALA A 26 8.39 6.25 -3.89
C ALA A 26 8.46 4.77 -3.46
N THR A 27 8.17 4.47 -2.18
CA THR A 27 8.13 3.10 -1.65
C THR A 27 6.75 2.46 -1.77
N ASP A 28 5.74 3.21 -2.17
CA ASP A 28 4.39 2.71 -2.34
C ASP A 28 4.22 2.07 -3.72
N VAL A 29 3.60 0.90 -3.76
CA VAL A 29 3.34 0.17 -5.00
C VAL A 29 1.84 0.11 -5.24
N TRP A 30 1.39 0.64 -6.38
CA TRP A 30 -0.01 0.60 -6.75
C TRP A 30 -0.49 -0.84 -6.89
N VAL A 31 -1.71 -1.10 -6.39
CA VAL A 31 -2.31 -2.43 -6.43
C VAL A 31 -3.67 -2.45 -7.11
N TYR A 32 -4.54 -1.49 -6.81
CA TYR A 32 -5.84 -1.39 -7.45
C TYR A 32 -6.43 0.01 -7.27
N SER A 33 -7.52 0.25 -8.01
CA SER A 33 -8.26 1.52 -7.91
C SER A 33 -9.74 1.23 -7.76
N GLU A 34 -10.44 2.12 -7.06
CA GLU A 34 -11.89 2.11 -6.94
C GLU A 34 -12.45 3.42 -7.49
N TYR A 35 -13.63 3.35 -8.08
CA TYR A 35 -14.34 4.54 -8.54
C TYR A 35 -15.49 4.82 -7.59
N PHE A 36 -15.57 6.08 -7.17
CA PHE A 36 -16.58 6.52 -6.21
C PHE A 36 -17.04 7.93 -6.58
N TYR A 37 -18.31 8.05 -6.97
CA TYR A 37 -18.92 9.32 -7.37
C TYR A 37 -18.08 10.11 -8.40
N GLY A 38 -17.61 9.43 -9.45
CA GLY A 38 -16.85 10.07 -10.51
C GLY A 38 -15.39 10.35 -10.20
N SER A 39 -14.95 10.01 -9.00
CA SER A 39 -13.53 10.13 -8.60
C SER A 39 -12.92 8.77 -8.48
N SER A 40 -11.63 8.65 -8.79
CA SER A 40 -10.90 7.41 -8.57
C SER A 40 -10.07 7.52 -7.30
N ILE A 41 -10.05 6.42 -6.56
CA ILE A 41 -9.22 6.24 -5.38
C ILE A 41 -8.18 5.22 -5.75
N ASN A 42 -6.91 5.59 -5.67
CA ASN A 42 -5.82 4.69 -5.98
C ASN A 42 -5.27 4.10 -4.68
N TYR A 43 -5.10 2.77 -4.65
CA TYR A 43 -4.61 2.06 -3.49
C TYR A 43 -3.19 1.57 -3.73
N TYR A 44 -2.35 1.78 -2.72
CA TYR A 44 -0.91 1.46 -2.78
C TYR A 44 -0.53 0.64 -1.56
N VAL A 45 0.28 -0.39 -1.76
CA VAL A 45 0.93 -1.09 -0.65
C VAL A 45 2.13 -0.26 -0.21
N ASP A 46 2.21 0.03 1.10
CA ASP A 46 3.38 0.67 1.68
C ASP A 46 4.44 -0.39 1.96
N THR A 47 5.44 -0.45 1.11
CA THR A 47 6.47 -1.49 1.19
C THR A 47 7.37 -1.37 2.40
N ASN A 48 7.33 -0.26 3.13
CA ASN A 48 8.05 -0.11 4.40
C ASN A 48 7.37 -0.82 5.57
N TYR A 49 6.10 -1.19 5.43
CA TYR A 49 5.30 -1.78 6.52
C TYR A 49 4.77 -3.16 6.16
N ILE A 50 5.59 -3.95 5.50
CA ILE A 50 5.29 -5.36 5.25
C ILE A 50 5.97 -6.16 6.36
N GLY A 51 5.18 -6.93 7.11
CA GLY A 51 5.69 -7.74 8.20
C GLY A 51 5.25 -9.20 8.08
N GLY A 52 5.80 -10.04 8.96
CA GLY A 52 5.45 -11.46 9.02
C GLY A 52 6.34 -12.34 8.17
N PHE A 53 6.02 -13.63 8.16
CA PHE A 53 6.76 -14.63 7.40
C PHE A 53 5.99 -15.10 6.17
N LYS A 54 6.72 -15.53 5.16
CA LYS A 54 6.21 -15.93 3.85
C LYS A 54 5.10 -17.00 3.88
N THR A 55 5.07 -17.85 4.91
CA THR A 55 4.11 -18.96 5.03
C THR A 55 3.24 -18.86 6.27
N SER A 56 3.33 -17.78 7.01
CA SER A 56 2.51 -17.55 8.21
C SER A 56 1.82 -16.18 8.09
N ASP A 57 1.43 -15.61 9.21
CA ASP A 57 0.72 -14.33 9.21
C ASP A 57 1.56 -13.22 8.60
N ILE A 58 1.11 -12.69 7.48
CA ILE A 58 1.74 -11.59 6.78
C ILE A 58 0.86 -10.36 6.94
N TYR A 59 1.49 -9.22 7.24
CA TYR A 59 0.78 -7.96 7.45
C TYR A 59 1.20 -6.94 6.41
N ALA A 60 0.24 -6.19 5.91
CA ALA A 60 0.49 -5.12 4.96
C ALA A 60 -0.41 -3.92 5.25
N ILE A 61 0.12 -2.75 5.00
CA ILE A 61 -0.64 -1.51 5.04
C ILE A 61 -0.88 -1.04 3.62
N VAL A 62 -2.14 -0.75 3.31
CA VAL A 62 -2.57 -0.25 2.00
C VAL A 62 -3.13 1.15 2.18
N LYS A 63 -2.58 2.09 1.43
CA LYS A 63 -3.02 3.49 1.45
C LYS A 63 -3.99 3.74 0.30
N GLY A 64 -5.16 4.27 0.61
CA GLY A 64 -6.09 4.76 -0.38
C GLY A 64 -5.92 6.26 -0.53
N VAL A 65 -5.49 6.71 -1.70
CA VAL A 65 -5.18 8.12 -1.93
C VAL A 65 -6.32 8.77 -2.69
N TYR A 66 -6.97 9.71 -2.02
CA TYR A 66 -7.98 10.61 -2.56
C TYR A 66 -7.33 11.94 -2.93
N PRO A 67 -8.03 12.81 -3.68
CA PRO A 67 -7.50 14.15 -3.95
C PRO A 67 -7.21 14.99 -2.71
N MET A 68 -7.96 14.76 -1.60
CA MET A 68 -7.88 15.60 -0.41
C MET A 68 -7.54 14.85 0.86
N MET A 69 -7.41 13.53 0.82
CA MET A 69 -7.14 12.75 2.02
C MET A 69 -6.55 11.38 1.68
N THR A 70 -5.95 10.75 2.68
CA THR A 70 -5.46 9.38 2.59
C THR A 70 -6.19 8.54 3.62
N THR A 71 -6.64 7.37 3.21
CA THR A 71 -7.18 6.35 4.12
C THR A 71 -6.22 5.19 4.22
N ILE A 72 -6.37 4.41 5.29
CA ILE A 72 -5.48 3.26 5.53
C ILE A 72 -6.34 2.02 5.72
N ARG A 73 -6.00 0.98 4.96
CA ARG A 73 -6.52 -0.36 5.13
C ARG A 73 -5.37 -1.26 5.59
N ARG A 74 -5.66 -2.11 6.56
CA ARG A 74 -4.69 -3.08 7.05
C ARG A 74 -5.10 -4.45 6.57
N TYR A 75 -4.16 -5.16 5.96
CA TYR A 75 -4.38 -6.53 5.51
C TYR A 75 -3.56 -7.49 6.37
N SER A 76 -4.17 -8.60 6.71
CA SER A 76 -3.51 -9.74 7.33
C SER A 76 -3.77 -10.96 6.46
N PHE A 77 -2.71 -11.69 6.11
CA PHE A 77 -2.81 -12.87 5.26
C PHE A 77 -2.30 -14.09 6.02
N GLY A 78 -3.00 -15.20 5.84
CA GLY A 78 -2.59 -16.48 6.38
C GLY A 78 -2.73 -17.56 5.32
N PHE A 79 -1.83 -18.53 5.34
CA PHE A 79 -1.89 -19.69 4.46
C PHE A 79 -2.30 -20.92 5.26
N ASP A 80 -3.37 -21.60 4.81
CA ASP A 80 -3.87 -22.78 5.48
C ASP A 80 -4.47 -23.74 4.45
N THR A 81 -4.11 -25.01 4.58
CA THR A 81 -4.65 -26.11 3.76
C THR A 81 -4.64 -25.83 2.25
N GLY A 82 -3.54 -25.24 1.78
CA GLY A 82 -3.34 -24.98 0.35
C GLY A 82 -3.98 -23.67 -0.15
N ASN A 83 -4.57 -22.87 0.73
CA ASN A 83 -5.22 -21.62 0.35
C ASN A 83 -4.73 -20.45 1.16
N TRP A 84 -4.69 -19.28 0.51
CA TRP A 84 -4.47 -18.03 1.19
C TRP A 84 -5.79 -17.43 1.63
N TYR A 85 -5.82 -16.96 2.88
CA TYR A 85 -6.95 -16.25 3.49
C TYR A 85 -6.52 -14.85 3.88
N TYR A 86 -7.46 -13.93 3.91
CA TYR A 86 -7.17 -12.55 4.30
C TYR A 86 -8.19 -12.01 5.28
N LYS A 87 -7.77 -11.04 6.07
CA LYS A 87 -8.62 -10.11 6.80
C LYS A 87 -8.19 -8.70 6.43
N MET A 88 -9.16 -7.87 6.15
CA MET A 88 -8.92 -6.46 5.83
C MET A 88 -9.67 -5.60 6.83
N PHE A 89 -8.95 -4.68 7.45
CA PHE A 89 -9.48 -3.76 8.44
C PHE A 89 -9.53 -2.36 7.83
N ASP A 90 -10.72 -1.79 7.79
CA ASP A 90 -10.96 -0.42 7.31
C ASP A 90 -11.78 0.30 8.38
N GLY A 91 -11.09 1.00 9.28
CA GLY A 91 -11.71 1.58 10.45
C GLY A 91 -12.32 0.48 11.32
N ASN A 92 -13.64 0.54 11.52
CA ASN A 92 -14.37 -0.46 12.28
C ASN A 92 -14.90 -1.62 11.44
N LYS A 93 -14.70 -1.53 10.12
CA LYS A 93 -15.16 -2.56 9.19
C LYS A 93 -14.11 -3.63 9.03
N VAL A 94 -14.52 -4.90 9.09
CA VAL A 94 -13.64 -6.04 8.87
C VAL A 94 -14.24 -6.90 7.77
N ILE A 95 -13.44 -7.19 6.75
CA ILE A 95 -13.80 -8.09 5.66
C ILE A 95 -12.80 -9.23 5.67
N SER A 96 -13.28 -10.47 5.52
CA SER A 96 -12.41 -11.63 5.49
C SER A 96 -12.89 -12.63 4.45
N GLY A 97 -12.00 -13.50 3.99
CA GLY A 97 -12.32 -14.53 3.03
C GLY A 97 -11.08 -15.16 2.43
N LYS A 98 -11.28 -15.91 1.35
CA LYS A 98 -10.19 -16.44 0.55
C LYS A 98 -9.65 -15.36 -0.37
N VAL A 99 -8.34 -15.31 -0.51
CA VAL A 99 -7.70 -14.34 -1.41
C VAL A 99 -8.17 -14.56 -2.86
N SER A 100 -8.36 -15.81 -3.25
CA SER A 100 -8.84 -16.14 -4.61
C SER A 100 -10.23 -15.57 -4.93
N ASP A 101 -11.01 -15.23 -3.92
CA ASP A 101 -12.35 -14.66 -4.10
C ASP A 101 -12.34 -13.12 -4.09
N SER A 102 -11.18 -12.51 -3.90
CA SER A 102 -11.04 -11.05 -3.84
C SER A 102 -9.93 -10.59 -4.77
N TYR A 103 -10.29 -9.84 -5.80
CA TYR A 103 -9.31 -9.25 -6.70
C TYR A 103 -8.36 -8.32 -5.95
N GLU A 104 -8.89 -7.48 -5.08
CA GLU A 104 -8.12 -6.52 -4.31
C GLU A 104 -7.12 -7.21 -3.39
N ALA A 105 -7.58 -8.21 -2.64
CA ALA A 105 -6.70 -8.97 -1.75
C ALA A 105 -5.61 -9.72 -2.52
N SER A 106 -5.94 -10.26 -3.69
CA SER A 106 -4.97 -10.98 -4.52
C SER A 106 -3.87 -10.05 -5.03
N GLN A 107 -4.23 -8.82 -5.41
CA GLN A 107 -3.26 -7.83 -5.87
C GLN A 107 -2.33 -7.38 -4.72
N VAL A 108 -2.88 -7.19 -3.54
CA VAL A 108 -2.08 -6.85 -2.36
C VAL A 108 -1.10 -7.97 -2.01
N LEU A 109 -1.60 -9.20 -1.96
CA LEU A 109 -0.77 -10.36 -1.61
C LEU A 109 0.36 -10.56 -2.63
N LYS A 110 0.09 -10.39 -3.90
CA LYS A 110 1.10 -10.51 -4.96
C LYS A 110 2.28 -9.57 -4.71
N VAL A 111 2.01 -8.31 -4.42
CA VAL A 111 3.04 -7.32 -4.14
C VAL A 111 3.80 -7.67 -2.86
N VAL A 112 3.07 -8.08 -1.82
CA VAL A 112 3.66 -8.41 -0.53
C VAL A 112 4.62 -9.59 -0.65
N LEU A 113 4.22 -10.66 -1.33
CA LEU A 113 5.06 -11.85 -1.53
C LEU A 113 6.29 -11.51 -2.37
N GLU A 114 6.13 -10.74 -3.41
CA GLU A 114 7.24 -10.29 -4.26
C GLU A 114 8.28 -9.50 -3.47
N LYS A 115 7.82 -8.57 -2.62
CA LYS A 115 8.72 -7.77 -1.80
C LYS A 115 9.41 -8.61 -0.71
N GLN A 116 8.72 -9.59 -0.15
CA GLN A 116 9.33 -10.49 0.82
C GLN A 116 10.43 -11.37 0.22
N GLU A 117 10.26 -11.82 -1.01
CA GLU A 117 11.29 -12.59 -1.73
C GLU A 117 12.58 -11.79 -1.90
N HIS A 118 12.46 -10.50 -2.18
CA HIS A 118 13.63 -9.63 -2.31
C HIS A 118 14.27 -9.28 -0.97
N LYS A 119 13.55 -9.41 0.13
CA LYS A 119 14.03 -9.08 1.46
C LYS A 119 14.78 -10.25 2.12
N TYR A 120 14.39 -11.46 1.79
CA TYR A 120 14.96 -12.69 2.31
C TYR A 120 15.55 -13.56 1.19
#